data_41dbcc4ff7d2cf1e859f08b209119f49
#
_entry.id   41dbcc4ff7d2cf1e859f08b209119f49
#
_cell.length_a   1.000
_cell.length_b   1.000
_cell.length_c   1.000
_cell.angle_alpha   90.00
_cell.angle_beta   90.00
_cell.angle_gamma   90.00
#
_symmetry.space_group_name_H-M   'P 1'
#
loop_
_entity.id
_entity.type
_entity.pdbx_description
1 polymer ?
#
loop_
_entity_poly.entity_id
_entity_poly.type
_entity_poly.pdbx_seq_one_letter_code
_entity_poly.pdbx_strand_id
1 'polypeptide(L)'
;MKYLLIAAASAAILAAMPAAKSQTKGMELGVLDCKVEGGAGFIIGSTKDVLCTYRPANKNLAPENYHGTISKIGLDIGVTGETLITWAVLAPNADLYAPGALAGDYVGASAEASAAIGVGANALVGGSNRTFSLQPLSVQAQTGVNLAIGIAEFKLRQAAG
;
A
#
# COMPACT_ATOMS: atom_id res chain seq x y z
N MET A 1 -11.78 43.20 -62.32
CA MET A 1 -11.96 42.84 -60.94
C MET A 1 -11.93 41.32 -60.85
N LYS A 2 -10.85 40.74 -60.37
CA LYS A 2 -10.65 39.30 -60.27
C LYS A 2 -10.68 38.96 -58.77
N TYR A 3 -11.76 38.30 -58.36
CA TYR A 3 -11.86 37.81 -56.98
C TYR A 3 -11.17 36.43 -56.89
N LEU A 4 -10.06 36.40 -56.15
CA LEU A 4 -9.35 35.20 -55.82
C LEU A 4 -10.07 34.54 -54.60
N LEU A 5 -10.67 33.41 -54.82
CA LEU A 5 -11.22 32.57 -53.77
C LEU A 5 -10.08 31.69 -53.18
N ILE A 6 -9.66 32.00 -51.99
CA ILE A 6 -8.72 31.20 -51.22
C ILE A 6 -9.54 30.15 -50.43
N ALA A 7 -9.51 28.92 -50.92
CA ALA A 7 -10.08 27.78 -50.17
C ALA A 7 -9.10 27.38 -49.05
N ALA A 8 -9.44 27.65 -47.79
CA ALA A 8 -8.71 27.18 -46.65
C ALA A 8 -9.06 25.71 -46.40
N ALA A 9 -8.14 24.81 -46.68
CA ALA A 9 -8.23 23.39 -46.30
C ALA A 9 -7.87 23.24 -44.84
N SER A 10 -8.88 23.05 -43.98
CA SER A 10 -8.69 22.71 -42.59
C SER A 10 -8.34 21.23 -42.44
N ALA A 11 -7.06 20.91 -42.29
CA ALA A 11 -6.63 19.56 -41.95
C ALA A 11 -6.95 19.29 -40.48
N ALA A 12 -7.96 18.47 -40.24
CA ALA A 12 -8.25 17.94 -38.89
C ALA A 12 -7.21 16.89 -38.51
N ILE A 13 -6.28 17.27 -37.62
CA ILE A 13 -5.34 16.33 -37.02
C ILE A 13 -6.10 15.57 -35.93
N LEU A 14 -6.56 14.35 -36.25
CA LEU A 14 -6.98 13.40 -35.23
C LEU A 14 -5.75 12.94 -34.50
N ALA A 15 -5.50 13.54 -33.33
CA ALA A 15 -4.52 13.04 -32.38
C ALA A 15 -5.02 11.68 -31.88
N ALA A 16 -4.39 10.59 -32.31
CA ALA A 16 -4.60 9.27 -31.74
C ALA A 16 -4.16 9.32 -30.28
N MET A 17 -5.11 9.40 -29.36
CA MET A 17 -4.84 9.22 -27.93
C MET A 17 -4.37 7.78 -27.73
N PRO A 18 -3.19 7.54 -27.13
CA PRO A 18 -2.80 6.20 -26.77
C PRO A 18 -3.87 5.64 -25.82
N ALA A 19 -4.43 4.48 -26.17
CA ALA A 19 -5.35 3.78 -25.30
C ALA A 19 -4.67 3.58 -23.95
N ALA A 20 -5.25 4.16 -22.90
CA ALA A 20 -4.78 3.94 -21.53
C ALA A 20 -4.83 2.44 -21.28
N LYS A 21 -3.65 1.81 -21.07
CA LYS A 21 -3.58 0.41 -20.67
C LYS A 21 -4.37 0.30 -19.38
N SER A 22 -5.43 -0.51 -19.40
CA SER A 22 -6.19 -0.86 -18.20
C SER A 22 -5.20 -1.51 -17.23
N GLN A 23 -4.80 -0.77 -16.20
CA GLN A 23 -3.98 -1.33 -15.13
C GLN A 23 -4.87 -2.32 -14.38
N THR A 24 -4.42 -3.55 -14.29
CA THR A 24 -5.07 -4.58 -13.48
C THR A 24 -4.90 -4.15 -12.03
N LYS A 25 -5.89 -3.44 -11.50
CA LYS A 25 -5.94 -3.14 -10.07
C LYS A 25 -5.93 -4.47 -9.33
N GLY A 26 -5.00 -4.62 -8.38
CA GLY A 26 -5.02 -5.76 -7.48
C GLY A 26 -6.38 -5.90 -6.81
N MET A 27 -6.82 -7.13 -6.63
CA MET A 27 -8.06 -7.42 -5.92
C MET A 27 -7.85 -7.19 -4.42
N GLU A 28 -8.75 -6.46 -3.78
CA GLU A 28 -8.74 -6.30 -2.33
C GLU A 28 -9.25 -7.58 -1.66
N LEU A 29 -8.39 -8.19 -0.87
CA LEU A 29 -8.68 -9.44 -0.16
C LEU A 29 -9.22 -9.20 1.25
N GLY A 30 -9.03 -8.02 1.80
CA GLY A 30 -9.45 -7.66 3.12
C GLY A 30 -8.66 -6.48 3.67
N VAL A 31 -8.78 -6.30 4.97
CA VAL A 31 -8.18 -5.17 5.70
C VAL A 31 -7.29 -5.70 6.82
N LEU A 32 -6.10 -5.13 6.94
CA LEU A 32 -5.15 -5.39 8.02
C LEU A 32 -5.08 -4.16 8.93
N ASP A 33 -5.58 -4.28 10.15
CA ASP A 33 -5.51 -3.24 11.17
C ASP A 33 -4.33 -3.51 12.09
N CYS A 34 -3.40 -2.58 12.16
CA CYS A 34 -2.19 -2.68 12.93
C CYS A 34 -2.11 -1.62 14.01
N LYS A 35 -1.90 -2.06 15.22
CA LYS A 35 -1.59 -1.24 16.37
C LYS A 35 -0.07 -1.18 16.52
N VAL A 36 0.48 0.01 16.37
CA VAL A 36 1.91 0.28 16.57
C VAL A 36 2.11 0.72 18.00
N GLU A 37 2.98 0.04 18.73
CA GLU A 37 3.26 0.40 20.10
C GLU A 37 4.01 1.74 20.19
N GLY A 38 3.57 2.58 21.12
CA GLY A 38 4.24 3.84 21.44
C GLY A 38 5.56 3.57 22.17
N GLY A 39 6.52 4.42 21.96
CA GLY A 39 7.79 4.38 22.68
C GLY A 39 8.64 5.59 22.34
N ALA A 40 9.36 6.12 23.32
CA ALA A 40 10.36 7.14 23.10
C ALA A 40 11.60 6.49 22.49
N GLY A 41 11.76 6.63 21.18
CA GLY A 41 12.94 6.17 20.46
C GLY A 41 13.62 7.36 19.79
N PHE A 42 14.75 7.78 20.30
CA PHE A 42 15.59 8.83 19.72
C PHE A 42 16.63 8.30 18.74
N ILE A 43 16.39 7.13 18.14
CA ILE A 43 17.38 6.47 17.29
C ILE A 43 16.93 6.58 15.83
N ILE A 44 17.79 7.10 14.98
CA ILE A 44 17.66 7.04 13.54
C ILE A 44 17.52 5.56 13.12
N GLY A 45 16.38 5.18 12.54
CA GLY A 45 16.09 3.78 12.20
C GLY A 45 15.42 2.99 13.33
N SER A 46 14.58 3.62 14.14
CA SER A 46 13.86 2.91 15.21
C SER A 46 12.89 1.87 14.65
N THR A 47 13.01 0.65 15.17
CA THR A 47 12.05 -0.43 14.95
C THR A 47 10.98 -0.36 16.03
N LYS A 48 9.71 -0.50 15.64
CA LYS A 48 8.58 -0.56 16.57
C LYS A 48 7.82 -1.86 16.39
N ASP A 49 7.37 -2.41 17.50
CA ASP A 49 6.52 -3.59 17.52
C ASP A 49 5.10 -3.24 17.08
N VAL A 50 4.47 -4.16 16.37
CA VAL A 50 3.11 -4.02 15.88
C VAL A 50 2.30 -5.29 16.15
N LEU A 51 1.04 -5.09 16.51
CA LEU A 51 0.04 -6.14 16.61
C LEU A 51 -1.02 -5.87 15.56
N CYS A 52 -1.27 -6.85 14.72
CA CYS A 52 -2.18 -6.70 13.59
C CYS A 52 -3.29 -7.74 13.63
N THR A 53 -4.48 -7.34 13.20
CA THR A 53 -5.60 -8.23 12.93
C THR A 53 -6.00 -8.09 11.46
N TYR A 54 -5.92 -9.19 10.73
CA TYR A 54 -6.41 -9.27 9.37
C TYR A 54 -7.87 -9.69 9.36
N ARG A 55 -8.69 -8.95 8.66
CA ARG A 55 -10.11 -9.23 8.43
C ARG A 55 -10.33 -9.49 6.94
N PRO A 56 -10.53 -10.76 6.55
CA PRO A 56 -10.83 -11.08 5.15
C PRO A 56 -12.13 -10.43 4.68
N ALA A 57 -12.16 -9.98 3.42
CA ALA A 57 -13.39 -9.53 2.77
C ALA A 57 -14.38 -10.68 2.59
N ASN A 58 -13.87 -11.89 2.36
CA ASN A 58 -14.68 -13.11 2.33
C ASN A 58 -15.10 -13.49 3.75
N LYS A 59 -16.40 -13.38 4.04
CA LYS A 59 -16.99 -13.66 5.37
C LYS A 59 -16.91 -15.12 5.80
N ASN A 60 -16.60 -16.03 4.88
CA ASN A 60 -16.40 -17.46 5.21
C ASN A 60 -15.01 -17.74 5.77
N LEU A 61 -14.10 -16.78 5.73
CA LEU A 61 -12.76 -16.90 6.30
C LEU A 61 -12.71 -16.22 7.67
N ALA A 62 -12.01 -16.86 8.61
CA ALA A 62 -11.83 -16.32 9.94
C ALA A 62 -10.78 -15.16 9.93
N PRO A 63 -10.92 -14.18 10.82
CA PRO A 63 -9.88 -13.21 11.07
C PRO A 63 -8.59 -13.88 11.56
N GLU A 64 -7.46 -13.30 11.25
CA GLU A 64 -6.14 -13.79 11.64
C GLU A 64 -5.36 -12.71 12.40
N ASN A 65 -4.63 -13.14 13.41
CA ASN A 65 -3.76 -12.27 14.18
C ASN A 65 -2.30 -12.43 13.76
N TYR A 66 -1.62 -11.31 13.67
CA TYR A 66 -0.22 -11.22 13.32
C TYR A 66 0.50 -10.32 14.32
N HIS A 67 1.78 -10.57 14.50
CA HIS A 67 2.70 -9.67 15.18
C HIS A 67 3.86 -9.36 14.25
N GLY A 68 4.54 -8.27 14.49
CA GLY A 68 5.66 -7.91 13.65
C GLY A 68 6.36 -6.66 14.09
N THR A 69 7.16 -6.14 13.20
CA THR A 69 7.94 -4.93 13.42
C THR A 69 7.90 -4.01 12.21
N ILE A 70 7.86 -2.72 12.47
CA ILE A 70 7.99 -1.68 11.45
C ILE A 70 9.30 -0.95 11.66
N SER A 71 10.08 -0.81 10.59
CA SER A 71 11.28 0.03 10.56
C SER A 71 11.06 1.25 9.68
N LYS A 72 11.54 2.40 10.14
CA LYS A 72 11.47 3.67 9.42
C LYS A 72 12.86 4.18 9.10
N ILE A 73 13.03 4.80 7.95
CA ILE A 73 14.23 5.51 7.58
C ILE A 73 13.92 7.01 7.54
N GLY A 74 14.66 7.81 8.30
CA GLY A 74 14.81 9.23 8.07
C GLY A 74 13.79 10.17 8.70
N LEU A 75 12.88 9.71 9.54
CA LEU A 75 12.00 10.60 10.31
C LEU A 75 12.00 10.20 11.77
N ASP A 76 12.73 10.97 12.55
CA ASP A 76 12.68 10.94 14.00
C ASP A 76 11.39 11.61 14.46
N ILE A 77 10.31 10.87 14.39
CA ILE A 77 9.06 11.33 14.95
C ILE A 77 8.96 10.69 16.32
N GLY A 78 9.20 11.48 17.35
CA GLY A 78 8.95 11.12 18.72
C GLY A 78 7.46 10.86 18.95
N VAL A 79 6.95 9.77 18.39
CA VAL A 79 5.58 9.32 18.65
C VAL A 79 5.59 8.63 19.98
N THR A 80 5.18 9.35 21.00
CA THR A 80 5.09 8.85 22.38
C THR A 80 3.80 8.05 22.61
N GLY A 81 2.86 8.08 21.65
CA GLY A 81 1.55 7.44 21.73
C GLY A 81 1.41 6.22 20.82
N GLU A 82 0.40 5.44 21.12
CA GLU A 82 -0.08 4.35 20.29
C GLU A 82 -0.63 4.86 18.95
N THR A 83 -0.35 4.14 17.89
CA THR A 83 -0.82 4.50 16.55
C THR A 83 -1.55 3.32 15.91
N LEU A 84 -2.68 3.59 15.29
CA LEU A 84 -3.41 2.62 14.47
C LEU A 84 -3.16 2.91 12.99
N ILE A 85 -2.76 1.89 12.24
CA ILE A 85 -2.60 1.95 10.79
C ILE A 85 -3.50 0.89 10.18
N THR A 86 -4.35 1.30 9.26
CA THR A 86 -5.22 0.41 8.51
C THR A 86 -4.71 0.28 7.08
N TRP A 87 -4.54 -0.95 6.63
CA TRP A 87 -4.05 -1.29 5.30
C TRP A 87 -5.11 -2.06 4.52
N ALA A 88 -5.30 -1.71 3.23
CA ALA A 88 -5.93 -2.62 2.30
C ALA A 88 -4.91 -3.70 1.89
N VAL A 89 -5.33 -4.94 1.94
CA VAL A 89 -4.55 -6.10 1.48
C VAL A 89 -4.96 -6.43 0.06
N LEU A 90 -4.03 -6.33 -0.86
CA LEU A 90 -4.25 -6.52 -2.30
C LEU A 90 -3.42 -7.69 -2.81
N ALA A 91 -3.97 -8.44 -3.76
CA ALA A 91 -3.27 -9.47 -4.51
C ALA A 91 -3.78 -9.52 -5.95
N PRO A 92 -3.05 -10.13 -6.90
CA PRO A 92 -3.52 -10.28 -8.28
C PRO A 92 -4.85 -11.03 -8.40
N ASN A 93 -5.08 -12.02 -7.54
CA ASN A 93 -6.35 -12.76 -7.46
C ASN A 93 -6.55 -13.33 -6.05
N ALA A 94 -7.78 -13.77 -5.75
CA ALA A 94 -8.15 -14.29 -4.43
C ALA A 94 -7.57 -15.67 -4.13
N ASP A 95 -7.24 -16.46 -5.14
CA ASP A 95 -6.76 -17.84 -4.98
C ASP A 95 -5.35 -17.91 -4.38
N LEU A 96 -4.65 -16.79 -4.39
CA LEU A 96 -3.31 -16.67 -3.79
C LEU A 96 -3.35 -16.58 -2.26
N TYR A 97 -4.51 -16.32 -1.70
CA TYR A 97 -4.66 -16.25 -0.26
C TYR A 97 -4.88 -17.64 0.34
N ALA A 98 -4.12 -17.93 1.38
CA ALA A 98 -4.34 -19.05 2.29
C ALA A 98 -4.10 -18.55 3.73
N PRO A 99 -4.64 -19.20 4.76
CA PRO A 99 -4.37 -18.84 6.15
C PRO A 99 -2.86 -18.76 6.42
N GLY A 100 -2.43 -17.64 7.03
CA GLY A 100 -1.02 -17.35 7.28
C GLY A 100 -0.23 -16.78 6.10
N ALA A 101 -0.84 -16.60 4.93
CA ALA A 101 -0.15 -16.16 3.71
C ALA A 101 0.40 -14.73 3.81
N LEU A 102 -0.14 -13.91 4.69
CA LEU A 102 0.35 -12.54 4.88
C LEU A 102 1.66 -12.47 5.67
N ALA A 103 2.09 -13.56 6.31
CA ALA A 103 3.37 -13.59 6.98
C ALA A 103 4.50 -13.43 5.95
N GLY A 104 5.46 -12.57 6.26
CA GLY A 104 6.59 -12.28 5.39
C GLY A 104 7.17 -10.91 5.65
N ASP A 105 8.12 -10.54 4.82
CA ASP A 105 8.76 -9.25 4.85
C ASP A 105 8.18 -8.39 3.73
N TYR A 106 7.81 -7.16 4.08
CA TYR A 106 7.26 -6.16 3.16
C TYR A 106 8.22 -4.99 3.08
N VAL A 107 8.42 -4.51 1.88
CA VAL A 107 9.27 -3.34 1.60
C VAL A 107 8.50 -2.31 0.80
N GLY A 108 8.90 -1.06 0.89
CA GLY A 108 8.29 0.01 0.12
C GLY A 108 8.34 -0.29 -1.38
N ALA A 109 7.20 -0.21 -2.05
CA ALA A 109 7.14 -0.37 -3.49
C ALA A 109 7.77 0.86 -4.19
N SER A 110 8.58 0.61 -5.22
CA SER A 110 9.03 1.69 -6.10
C SER A 110 7.85 2.31 -6.86
N ALA A 111 8.02 3.51 -7.39
CA ALA A 111 6.97 4.16 -8.20
C ALA A 111 6.56 3.29 -9.40
N GLU A 112 7.51 2.61 -10.03
CA GLU A 112 7.26 1.70 -11.15
C GLU A 112 6.48 0.46 -10.73
N ALA A 113 6.87 -0.17 -9.61
CA ALA A 113 6.18 -1.32 -9.06
C ALA A 113 4.76 -0.93 -8.60
N SER A 114 4.59 0.21 -7.94
CA SER A 114 3.29 0.73 -7.54
C SER A 114 2.36 0.95 -8.72
N ALA A 115 2.87 1.53 -9.81
CA ALA A 115 2.11 1.73 -11.03
C ALA A 115 1.72 0.39 -11.69
N ALA A 116 2.63 -0.60 -11.72
CA ALA A 116 2.38 -1.90 -12.32
C ALA A 116 1.29 -2.69 -11.61
N ILE A 117 1.21 -2.62 -10.29
CA ILE A 117 0.20 -3.32 -9.48
C ILE A 117 -1.03 -2.46 -9.16
N GLY A 118 -1.06 -1.22 -9.63
CA GLY A 118 -2.19 -0.31 -9.44
C GLY A 118 -2.41 0.17 -8.01
N VAL A 119 -1.34 0.24 -7.21
CA VAL A 119 -1.36 0.78 -5.85
C VAL A 119 -0.82 2.21 -5.81
N GLY A 120 -1.19 2.95 -4.79
CA GLY A 120 -0.75 4.32 -4.60
C GLY A 120 0.65 4.45 -3.98
N ALA A 121 1.02 5.68 -3.66
CA ALA A 121 2.24 5.97 -2.92
C ALA A 121 2.23 5.31 -1.53
N ASN A 122 3.40 4.99 -1.01
CA ASN A 122 3.59 4.35 0.30
C ASN A 122 3.03 2.93 0.43
N ALA A 123 2.73 2.26 -0.68
CA ALA A 123 2.40 0.86 -0.66
C ALA A 123 3.62 0.01 -0.33
N LEU A 124 3.39 -1.09 0.38
CA LEU A 124 4.41 -2.10 0.69
C LEU A 124 4.12 -3.37 -0.10
N VAL A 125 5.16 -4.05 -0.54
CA VAL A 125 5.06 -5.32 -1.28
C VAL A 125 5.80 -6.41 -0.51
N GLY A 126 5.18 -7.56 -0.36
CA GLY A 126 5.78 -8.66 0.38
C GLY A 126 4.81 -9.81 0.63
N GLY A 127 4.95 -10.43 1.82
CA GLY A 127 4.22 -11.63 2.18
C GLY A 127 4.74 -12.88 1.49
N SER A 128 3.98 -13.96 1.53
CA SER A 128 4.34 -15.21 0.88
C SER A 128 4.57 -15.01 -0.62
N ASN A 129 5.73 -15.41 -1.11
CA ASN A 129 6.15 -15.26 -2.52
C ASN A 129 6.10 -13.82 -3.06
N ARG A 130 6.13 -12.82 -2.19
CA ARG A 130 5.99 -11.40 -2.54
C ARG A 130 4.73 -11.10 -3.38
N THR A 131 3.64 -11.77 -3.07
CA THR A 131 2.41 -11.72 -3.86
C THR A 131 1.46 -10.62 -3.39
N PHE A 132 1.61 -10.20 -2.13
CA PHE A 132 0.70 -9.26 -1.50
C PHE A 132 1.23 -7.84 -1.52
N SER A 133 0.30 -6.89 -1.58
CA SER A 133 0.56 -5.48 -1.43
C SER A 133 -0.28 -4.92 -0.30
N LEU A 134 0.32 -4.06 0.50
CA LEU A 134 -0.35 -3.34 1.58
C LEU A 134 -0.45 -1.87 1.18
N GLN A 135 -1.66 -1.38 0.98
CA GLN A 135 -1.95 0.00 0.67
C GLN A 135 -2.50 0.70 1.92
N PRO A 136 -1.85 1.75 2.43
CA PRO A 136 -2.37 2.45 3.60
C PRO A 136 -3.72 3.13 3.28
N LEU A 137 -4.73 2.83 4.08
CA LEU A 137 -6.05 3.44 4.01
C LEU A 137 -6.19 4.60 4.99
N SER A 138 -5.74 4.39 6.22
CA SER A 138 -5.77 5.41 7.25
C SER A 138 -4.66 5.22 8.28
N VAL A 139 -4.28 6.33 8.90
CA VAL A 139 -3.36 6.37 10.03
C VAL A 139 -3.98 7.24 11.09
N GLN A 140 -4.23 6.65 12.25
CA GLN A 140 -4.72 7.36 13.42
C GLN A 140 -3.61 7.42 14.46
N ALA A 141 -3.02 8.60 14.63
CA ALA A 141 -2.02 8.87 15.64
C ALA A 141 -2.52 9.94 16.59
N GLN A 142 -2.21 9.80 17.88
CA GLN A 142 -2.58 10.80 18.89
C GLN A 142 -1.94 12.17 18.63
N THR A 143 -0.87 12.22 17.87
CA THR A 143 -0.12 13.43 17.55
C THR A 143 -0.37 14.00 16.15
N GLY A 144 -1.29 13.42 15.37
CA GLY A 144 -1.65 13.90 14.03
C GLY A 144 -0.55 13.74 12.95
N VAL A 145 0.51 13.01 13.23
CA VAL A 145 1.59 12.77 12.28
C VAL A 145 1.30 11.56 11.41
N ASN A 146 1.47 11.69 10.10
CA ASN A 146 1.26 10.59 9.17
C ASN A 146 2.43 9.60 9.22
N LEU A 147 2.26 8.53 10.00
CA LEU A 147 3.27 7.48 10.19
C LEU A 147 3.42 6.51 9.02
N ALA A 148 2.44 6.43 8.12
CA ALA A 148 2.53 5.56 6.95
C ALA A 148 3.56 6.07 5.93
N ILE A 149 3.88 7.38 5.98
CA ILE A 149 4.93 7.96 5.16
C ILE A 149 6.29 7.56 5.73
N GLY A 150 7.10 6.86 4.94
CA GLY A 150 8.47 6.52 5.30
C GLY A 150 8.65 5.17 6.01
N ILE A 151 7.66 4.29 5.99
CA ILE A 151 7.88 2.89 6.36
C ILE A 151 8.77 2.26 5.30
N ALA A 152 9.97 1.85 5.70
CA ALA A 152 10.93 1.23 4.79
C ALA A 152 10.76 -0.29 4.77
N GLU A 153 10.50 -0.88 5.92
CA GLU A 153 10.37 -2.31 6.10
C GLU A 153 9.28 -2.64 7.12
N PHE A 154 8.48 -3.63 6.82
CA PHE A 154 7.46 -4.16 7.71
C PHE A 154 7.57 -5.69 7.72
N LYS A 155 7.91 -6.26 8.84
CA LYS A 155 7.98 -7.71 9.04
C LYS A 155 6.72 -8.18 9.73
N LEU A 156 6.07 -9.20 9.16
CA LEU A 156 4.82 -9.73 9.66
C LEU A 156 4.97 -11.23 9.90
N ARG A 157 4.55 -11.69 11.06
CA ARG A 157 4.57 -13.10 11.45
C ARG A 157 3.21 -13.47 12.02
N GLN A 158 2.72 -14.65 11.65
CA GLN A 158 1.47 -15.13 12.21
C GLN A 158 1.61 -15.33 13.71
N ALA A 159 0.66 -14.81 14.49
CA ALA A 159 0.62 -15.06 15.91
C ALA A 159 0.25 -16.53 16.16
N ALA A 160 0.89 -17.17 17.13
CA ALA A 160 0.49 -18.49 17.57
C ALA A 160 -0.94 -18.42 18.11
N GLY A 161 -1.80 -19.28 17.57
CA GLY A 161 -3.20 -19.40 17.98
C GLY A 161 -3.34 -20.02 19.37
#